data_4c9da1b04f0c96aa9b9fb471c543265f
#
_entry.id   4c9da1b04f0c96aa9b9fb471c543265f
#
_cell.length_a   1.000
_cell.length_b   1.000
_cell.length_c   1.000
_cell.angle_alpha   90.00
_cell.angle_beta   90.00
_cell.angle_gamma   90.00
#
_symmetry.space_group_name_H-M   'P 1'
#
loop_
_entity.id
_entity.type
_entity.pdbx_description
1 polymer ?
#
loop_
_entity_poly.entity_id
_entity_poly.type
_entity_poly.pdbx_seq_one_letter_code
_entity_poly.pdbx_strand_id
1 'polypeptide(L)'
;MNKAQVKPYIESLLRKDKLIKALEAMADYSAGYDDDEFSDLILALIARYNNLKREKDMGMISYGDANIRMNQLRHSILGILGELPDVGNAIPGVKGSGLDRNSGAVRGNGAPTTERKTWEILFLSGNPTGMGRLELDEELRQIKDEVRLSRNRDLVQLDSEPAVRLATITRALEDKQPDVVHFSGYGRNDEEKSIFVLNDAGGYSVLSKDGLVRLFRRHKDQVQCLVLNACYTKPVAKAISELGIYVVGMQDAIGDKASIAFSTGFYQGLTQNKGIVSAFDLGMIHLSGHETLSDQNTPELWHEGKQVTF
;
A
#
# COMPACT_ATOMS: atom_id res chain seq x y z
N MET A 1 -12.94 32.60 -2.58
CA MET A 1 -11.47 32.47 -2.80
C MET A 1 -11.27 31.77 -4.13
N ASN A 2 -10.24 32.12 -4.91
CA ASN A 2 -9.90 31.37 -6.11
C ASN A 2 -8.94 30.19 -5.76
N LYS A 3 -8.70 29.26 -6.71
CA LYS A 3 -7.85 28.09 -6.53
C LYS A 3 -6.45 28.45 -5.98
N ALA A 4 -5.85 29.51 -6.50
CA ALA A 4 -4.51 29.96 -6.09
C ALA A 4 -4.45 30.44 -4.62
N GLN A 5 -5.58 30.85 -4.05
CA GLN A 5 -5.70 31.33 -2.67
C GLN A 5 -6.17 30.23 -1.73
N VAL A 6 -7.08 29.36 -2.17
CA VAL A 6 -7.69 28.34 -1.32
C VAL A 6 -6.73 27.21 -1.01
N LYS A 7 -5.93 26.76 -1.98
CA LYS A 7 -4.98 25.66 -1.80
C LYS A 7 -3.95 25.94 -0.70
N PRO A 8 -3.17 27.06 -0.74
CA PRO A 8 -2.23 27.37 0.35
C PRO A 8 -2.91 27.57 1.70
N TYR A 9 -4.12 28.10 1.71
CA TYR A 9 -4.89 28.32 2.93
C TYR A 9 -5.26 26.97 3.59
N ILE A 10 -5.79 26.01 2.83
CA ILE A 10 -6.13 24.66 3.32
C ILE A 10 -4.88 23.93 3.79
N GLU A 11 -3.79 23.96 3.02
CA GLU A 11 -2.50 23.39 3.44
C GLU A 11 -2.02 23.96 4.79
N SER A 12 -2.16 25.30 4.98
CA SER A 12 -1.85 25.94 6.26
C SER A 12 -2.70 25.43 7.42
N LEU A 13 -4.00 25.15 7.18
CA LEU A 13 -4.90 24.60 8.19
C LEU A 13 -4.51 23.15 8.54
N LEU A 14 -4.16 22.34 7.55
CA LEU A 14 -3.71 20.96 7.75
C LEU A 14 -2.40 20.89 8.55
N ARG A 15 -1.44 21.78 8.26
CA ARG A 15 -0.18 21.87 9.04
C ARG A 15 -0.42 22.28 10.51
N LYS A 16 -1.50 22.99 10.80
CA LYS A 16 -1.89 23.43 12.14
C LYS A 16 -2.86 22.46 12.83
N ASP A 17 -3.02 21.26 12.29
CA ASP A 17 -3.95 20.22 12.77
C ASP A 17 -5.42 20.66 12.87
N LYS A 18 -5.84 21.57 11.98
CA LYS A 18 -7.21 22.10 11.94
C LYS A 18 -8.03 21.42 10.86
N LEU A 19 -8.14 20.09 10.92
CA LEU A 19 -8.71 19.24 9.88
C LEU A 19 -10.15 19.65 9.51
N ILE A 20 -11.00 19.85 10.51
CA ILE A 20 -12.39 20.27 10.25
C ILE A 20 -12.47 21.62 9.53
N LYS A 21 -11.61 22.58 9.90
CA LYS A 21 -11.59 23.88 9.23
C LYS A 21 -11.06 23.81 7.80
N ALA A 22 -10.19 22.85 7.53
CA ALA A 22 -9.74 22.55 6.17
C ALA A 22 -10.89 22.01 5.33
N LEU A 23 -11.68 21.08 5.86
CA LEU A 23 -12.86 20.51 5.20
C LEU A 23 -13.97 21.56 5.00
N GLU A 24 -14.24 22.41 6.00
CA GLU A 24 -15.19 23.52 5.88
C GLU A 24 -14.77 24.50 4.79
N ALA A 25 -13.48 24.87 4.73
CA ALA A 25 -12.96 25.75 3.68
C ALA A 25 -13.05 25.12 2.27
N MET A 26 -12.93 23.80 2.16
CA MET A 26 -13.15 23.07 0.91
C MET A 26 -14.64 23.05 0.53
N ALA A 27 -15.54 22.86 1.50
CA ALA A 27 -16.97 22.90 1.27
C ALA A 27 -17.43 24.31 0.82
N ASP A 28 -16.92 25.36 1.45
CA ASP A 28 -17.20 26.75 1.04
C ASP A 28 -16.68 27.03 -0.37
N TYR A 29 -15.54 26.42 -0.74
CA TYR A 29 -15.01 26.53 -2.08
C TYR A 29 -15.86 25.75 -3.09
N SER A 30 -16.28 24.54 -2.77
CA SER A 30 -17.12 23.70 -3.65
C SER A 30 -18.51 24.29 -3.86
N ALA A 31 -19.09 24.98 -2.89
CA ALA A 31 -20.38 25.65 -3.01
C ALA A 31 -20.44 26.73 -4.11
N GLY A 32 -19.29 27.17 -4.60
CA GLY A 32 -19.18 28.09 -5.76
C GLY A 32 -19.10 27.36 -7.11
N TYR A 33 -19.21 26.04 -7.12
CA TYR A 33 -19.13 25.19 -8.30
C TYR A 33 -20.45 24.46 -8.55
N ASP A 34 -20.76 24.26 -9.82
CA ASP A 34 -21.88 23.43 -10.30
C ASP A 34 -21.38 21.96 -10.54
N ASP A 35 -20.56 21.46 -9.59
CA ASP A 35 -19.98 20.11 -9.61
C ASP A 35 -20.47 19.34 -8.38
N ASP A 36 -21.56 18.61 -8.57
CA ASP A 36 -22.20 17.81 -7.52
C ASP A 36 -21.25 16.72 -7.00
N GLU A 37 -20.41 16.11 -7.88
CA GLU A 37 -19.51 15.00 -7.52
C GLU A 37 -18.41 15.48 -6.57
N PHE A 38 -17.83 16.63 -6.83
CA PHE A 38 -16.82 17.23 -5.94
C PHE A 38 -17.41 17.65 -4.59
N SER A 39 -18.62 18.22 -4.61
CA SER A 39 -19.33 18.62 -3.38
C SER A 39 -19.70 17.41 -2.52
N ASP A 40 -20.18 16.33 -3.14
CA ASP A 40 -20.51 15.06 -2.47
C ASP A 40 -19.29 14.42 -1.83
N LEU A 41 -18.15 14.45 -2.51
CA LEU A 41 -16.88 13.95 -1.97
C LEU A 41 -16.46 14.71 -0.70
N ILE A 42 -16.58 16.03 -0.68
CA ILE A 42 -16.26 16.84 0.50
C ILE A 42 -17.23 16.58 1.65
N LEU A 43 -18.51 16.45 1.36
CA LEU A 43 -19.52 16.09 2.36
C LEU A 43 -19.25 14.71 2.96
N ALA A 44 -18.83 13.73 2.15
CA ALA A 44 -18.45 12.41 2.63
C ALA A 44 -17.23 12.46 3.57
N LEU A 45 -16.24 13.30 3.28
CA LEU A 45 -15.07 13.49 4.15
C LEU A 45 -15.45 14.18 5.49
N ILE A 46 -16.35 15.15 5.46
CA ILE A 46 -16.88 15.80 6.67
C ILE A 46 -17.65 14.78 7.53
N ALA A 47 -18.48 13.96 6.92
CA ALA A 47 -19.22 12.89 7.62
C ALA A 47 -18.24 11.87 8.25
N ARG A 48 -17.20 11.47 7.52
CA ARG A 48 -16.15 10.57 8.02
C ARG A 48 -15.39 11.19 9.19
N TYR A 49 -15.03 12.47 9.14
CA TYR A 49 -14.38 13.18 10.24
C TYR A 49 -15.27 13.20 11.49
N ASN A 50 -16.55 13.55 11.33
CA ASN A 50 -17.50 13.66 12.45
C ASN A 50 -17.75 12.29 13.11
N ASN A 51 -17.86 11.22 12.32
CA ASN A 51 -17.99 9.85 12.84
C ASN A 51 -16.74 9.45 13.62
N LEU A 52 -15.55 9.68 13.05
CA LEU A 52 -14.29 9.36 13.69
C LEU A 52 -14.08 10.13 15.01
N LYS A 53 -14.44 11.41 15.01
CA LYS A 53 -14.40 12.23 16.23
C LYS A 53 -15.35 11.67 17.29
N ARG A 54 -16.58 11.32 16.91
CA ARG A 54 -17.55 10.72 17.82
C ARG A 54 -17.08 9.39 18.38
N GLU A 55 -16.54 8.49 17.55
CA GLU A 55 -15.98 7.20 17.97
C GLU A 55 -14.85 7.39 18.98
N LYS A 56 -13.96 8.36 18.73
CA LYS A 56 -12.89 8.74 19.66
C LYS A 56 -13.41 9.30 20.96
N ASP A 57 -14.34 10.25 20.92
CA ASP A 57 -14.90 10.93 22.10
C ASP A 57 -15.73 9.96 22.96
N MET A 58 -16.36 8.96 22.36
CA MET A 58 -17.08 7.87 23.04
C MET A 58 -16.19 6.71 23.51
N GLY A 59 -14.87 6.77 23.25
CA GLY A 59 -13.95 5.69 23.61
C GLY A 59 -14.15 4.38 22.84
N MET A 60 -14.86 4.44 21.70
CA MET A 60 -15.12 3.27 20.84
C MET A 60 -13.87 2.82 20.07
N ILE A 61 -12.93 3.72 19.88
CA ILE A 61 -11.65 3.47 19.22
C ILE A 61 -10.50 3.96 20.10
N SER A 62 -9.35 3.31 20.00
CA SER A 62 -8.15 3.74 20.71
C SER A 62 -7.66 5.10 20.23
N TYR A 63 -6.88 5.80 21.07
CA TYR A 63 -6.25 7.07 20.66
C TYR A 63 -5.32 6.88 19.46
N GLY A 64 -4.64 5.74 19.39
CA GLY A 64 -3.75 5.36 18.27
C GLY A 64 -4.53 5.21 16.97
N ASP A 65 -5.64 4.46 16.99
CA ASP A 65 -6.50 4.26 15.82
C ASP A 65 -7.13 5.57 15.33
N ALA A 66 -7.57 6.40 16.29
CA ALA A 66 -8.11 7.71 15.95
C ALA A 66 -7.08 8.56 15.20
N ASN A 67 -5.82 8.56 15.65
CA ASN A 67 -4.75 9.31 14.99
C ASN A 67 -4.41 8.76 13.60
N ILE A 68 -4.38 7.44 13.43
CA ILE A 68 -4.15 6.80 12.12
C ILE A 68 -5.26 7.22 11.15
N ARG A 69 -6.53 7.07 11.54
CA ARG A 69 -7.68 7.43 10.70
C ARG A 69 -7.77 8.94 10.42
N MET A 70 -7.37 9.80 11.40
CA MET A 70 -7.29 11.25 11.19
C MET A 70 -6.17 11.60 10.17
N ASN A 71 -5.04 10.91 10.20
CA ASN A 71 -3.99 11.10 9.22
C ASN A 71 -4.41 10.64 7.83
N GLN A 72 -5.09 9.50 7.71
CA GLN A 72 -5.68 9.04 6.45
C GLN A 72 -6.64 10.10 5.87
N LEU A 73 -7.50 10.68 6.72
CA LEU A 73 -8.40 11.73 6.29
C LEU A 73 -7.64 12.99 5.82
N ARG A 74 -6.54 13.36 6.52
CA ARG A 74 -5.67 14.47 6.11
C ARG A 74 -5.05 14.23 4.74
N HIS A 75 -4.58 13.00 4.47
CA HIS A 75 -4.02 12.63 3.17
C HIS A 75 -5.06 12.66 2.06
N SER A 76 -6.27 12.18 2.32
CA SER A 76 -7.38 12.28 1.36
C SER A 76 -7.65 13.75 0.97
N ILE A 77 -7.63 14.67 1.95
CA ILE A 77 -7.79 16.11 1.69
C ILE A 77 -6.63 16.65 0.84
N LEU A 78 -5.39 16.27 1.13
CA LEU A 78 -4.21 16.72 0.35
C LEU A 78 -4.26 16.20 -1.09
N GLY A 79 -4.72 14.97 -1.32
CA GLY A 79 -4.93 14.42 -2.66
C GLY A 79 -5.93 15.26 -3.46
N ILE A 80 -7.09 15.53 -2.88
CA ILE A 80 -8.16 16.34 -3.50
C ILE A 80 -7.68 17.78 -3.79
N LEU A 81 -6.84 18.35 -2.93
CA LEU A 81 -6.26 19.68 -3.15
C LEU A 81 -5.40 19.77 -4.42
N GLY A 82 -4.83 18.65 -4.87
CA GLY A 82 -4.11 18.56 -6.15
C GLY A 82 -5.04 18.71 -7.36
N GLU A 83 -6.28 18.27 -7.21
CA GLU A 83 -7.29 18.16 -8.27
C GLU A 83 -8.38 19.25 -8.20
N LEU A 84 -8.22 20.27 -7.34
CA LEU A 84 -9.17 21.37 -7.26
C LEU A 84 -9.49 21.92 -8.66
N PRO A 85 -10.76 21.96 -9.07
CA PRO A 85 -11.15 22.52 -10.36
C PRO A 85 -10.78 24.00 -10.46
N ASP A 86 -10.39 24.47 -11.64
CA ASP A 86 -10.09 25.89 -11.87
C ASP A 86 -11.37 26.68 -12.15
N VAL A 87 -11.59 27.77 -11.42
CA VAL A 87 -12.68 28.71 -11.70
C VAL A 87 -12.36 29.45 -12.99
N GLY A 88 -12.76 28.90 -14.12
CA GLY A 88 -12.69 29.68 -15.33
C GLY A 88 -12.22 28.98 -16.61
N ASN A 89 -12.59 27.72 -16.88
CA ASN A 89 -12.60 27.25 -18.28
C ASN A 89 -13.53 26.02 -18.41
N ALA A 90 -14.73 26.28 -18.84
CA ALA A 90 -15.54 25.24 -19.47
C ALA A 90 -14.91 24.92 -20.83
N ILE A 91 -14.40 23.70 -20.99
CA ILE A 91 -13.97 23.20 -22.31
C ILE A 91 -15.09 22.32 -22.85
N PRO A 92 -15.66 22.64 -24.03
CA PRO A 92 -16.63 21.78 -24.67
C PRO A 92 -15.94 20.61 -25.38
N GLY A 93 -16.43 19.40 -25.11
CA GLY A 93 -16.55 18.26 -25.99
C GLY A 93 -15.36 17.84 -26.85
N VAL A 94 -14.81 16.66 -26.56
CA VAL A 94 -14.17 15.85 -27.60
C VAL A 94 -14.89 14.52 -27.68
N LYS A 95 -15.55 14.33 -28.82
CA LYS A 95 -16.17 13.08 -29.28
C LYS A 95 -15.08 12.07 -29.63
N GLY A 96 -15.37 10.79 -29.34
CA GLY A 96 -14.54 9.66 -29.71
C GLY A 96 -14.52 9.36 -31.22
N SER A 97 -13.49 8.68 -31.63
CA SER A 97 -13.41 7.73 -32.75
C SER A 97 -12.06 7.03 -32.60
N GLY A 98 -11.85 5.80 -32.82
CA GLY A 98 -12.40 4.72 -33.58
C GLY A 98 -11.37 3.60 -33.48
N LEU A 99 -11.87 2.43 -33.40
CA LEU A 99 -11.15 1.15 -33.44
C LEU A 99 -10.30 1.02 -34.70
N ASP A 100 -9.07 0.52 -34.58
CA ASP A 100 -8.51 -0.29 -35.64
C ASP A 100 -7.85 -1.55 -35.06
N ARG A 101 -8.44 -2.68 -35.42
CA ARG A 101 -7.89 -4.01 -35.25
C ARG A 101 -6.89 -4.25 -36.38
N ASN A 102 -5.68 -4.65 -36.07
CA ASN A 102 -4.93 -5.44 -37.03
C ASN A 102 -4.19 -6.57 -36.32
N SER A 103 -4.60 -7.77 -36.70
CA SER A 103 -4.05 -9.06 -36.33
C SER A 103 -2.77 -9.31 -37.13
N GLY A 104 -1.70 -9.59 -36.43
CA GLY A 104 -0.45 -10.09 -37.04
C GLY A 104 0.14 -11.19 -36.18
N ALA A 105 -0.18 -12.43 -36.50
CA ALA A 105 0.47 -13.59 -35.91
C ALA A 105 1.90 -13.70 -36.44
N VAL A 106 2.90 -13.55 -35.59
CA VAL A 106 4.27 -13.95 -35.86
C VAL A 106 4.59 -15.18 -35.00
N ARG A 107 4.68 -16.32 -35.66
CA ARG A 107 5.34 -17.51 -35.11
C ARG A 107 6.83 -17.23 -35.12
N GLY A 108 7.46 -17.15 -33.96
CA GLY A 108 8.89 -17.02 -33.76
C GLY A 108 9.41 -18.09 -32.80
N ASN A 109 10.33 -18.86 -33.30
CA ASN A 109 11.04 -20.00 -32.75
C ASN A 109 11.59 -19.82 -31.34
N GLY A 110 11.55 -20.95 -30.57
CA GLY A 110 12.58 -21.42 -29.64
C GLY A 110 13.23 -20.38 -28.74
N ALA A 111 12.56 -20.04 -27.63
CA ALA A 111 13.28 -19.47 -26.49
C ALA A 111 14.02 -20.60 -25.75
N PRO A 112 15.22 -20.33 -25.19
CA PRO A 112 15.93 -21.31 -24.36
C PRO A 112 15.04 -21.67 -23.17
N THR A 113 14.97 -22.95 -22.85
CA THR A 113 14.33 -23.46 -21.65
C THR A 113 15.11 -22.97 -20.43
N THR A 114 14.81 -21.76 -19.96
CA THR A 114 15.13 -21.36 -18.60
C THR A 114 14.39 -22.32 -17.67
N GLU A 115 15.12 -22.99 -16.81
CA GLU A 115 14.53 -23.77 -15.73
C GLU A 115 13.46 -22.90 -15.05
N ARG A 116 12.22 -23.40 -15.03
CA ARG A 116 11.11 -22.65 -14.42
C ARG A 116 11.35 -22.63 -12.92
N LYS A 117 11.67 -21.45 -12.40
CA LYS A 117 11.90 -21.27 -10.98
C LYS A 117 10.60 -21.46 -10.22
N THR A 118 10.62 -22.29 -9.18
CA THR A 118 9.56 -22.35 -8.17
C THR A 118 9.77 -21.22 -7.17
N TRP A 119 8.72 -20.51 -6.83
CA TRP A 119 8.72 -19.45 -5.81
C TRP A 119 8.21 -19.99 -4.47
N GLU A 120 9.07 -19.97 -3.47
CA GLU A 120 8.70 -20.25 -2.08
C GLU A 120 8.32 -18.93 -1.40
N ILE A 121 7.04 -18.77 -1.06
CA ILE A 121 6.48 -17.54 -0.49
C ILE A 121 6.08 -17.77 0.95
N LEU A 122 6.51 -16.90 1.84
CA LEU A 122 6.10 -16.86 3.24
C LEU A 122 5.30 -15.59 3.54
N PHE A 123 4.01 -15.75 3.77
CA PHE A 123 3.12 -14.66 4.19
C PHE A 123 3.07 -14.58 5.72
N LEU A 124 3.48 -13.46 6.26
CA LEU A 124 3.52 -13.15 7.70
C LEU A 124 2.49 -12.08 8.01
N SER A 125 1.53 -12.37 8.86
CA SER A 125 0.52 -11.38 9.24
C SER A 125 0.57 -11.04 10.74
N GLY A 126 0.54 -9.74 11.02
CA GLY A 126 0.56 -9.21 12.38
C GLY A 126 -0.60 -8.26 12.63
N ASN A 127 -1.58 -8.69 13.44
CA ASN A 127 -2.72 -7.87 13.84
C ASN A 127 -2.78 -7.79 15.39
N PRO A 128 -1.90 -6.99 16.02
CA PRO A 128 -1.85 -6.89 17.49
C PRO A 128 -3.14 -6.34 18.07
N THR A 129 -3.53 -6.84 19.24
CA THR A 129 -4.69 -6.32 19.99
C THR A 129 -4.45 -4.86 20.40
N GLY A 130 -5.51 -4.04 20.34
CA GLY A 130 -5.44 -2.60 20.63
C GLY A 130 -5.07 -1.71 19.45
N MET A 131 -4.79 -2.30 18.30
CA MET A 131 -4.73 -1.62 17.00
C MET A 131 -6.03 -1.92 16.21
N GLY A 132 -6.37 -1.12 15.21
CA GLY A 132 -7.53 -1.39 14.36
C GLY A 132 -7.48 -2.80 13.77
N ARG A 133 -8.58 -3.30 13.24
CA ARG A 133 -8.58 -4.59 12.55
C ARG A 133 -8.24 -4.37 11.08
N LEU A 134 -7.10 -4.90 10.61
CA LEU A 134 -6.75 -4.96 9.20
C LEU A 134 -7.42 -6.16 8.53
N GLU A 135 -7.71 -6.04 7.25
CA GLU A 135 -8.30 -7.12 6.45
C GLU A 135 -7.25 -8.14 5.96
N LEU A 136 -6.36 -8.59 6.88
CA LEU A 136 -5.22 -9.47 6.57
C LEU A 136 -5.66 -10.85 6.03
N ASP A 137 -6.77 -11.38 6.55
CA ASP A 137 -7.33 -12.66 6.08
C ASP A 137 -7.86 -12.53 4.65
N GLU A 138 -8.45 -11.39 4.31
CA GLU A 138 -8.95 -11.09 2.98
C GLU A 138 -7.80 -10.92 1.99
N GLU A 139 -6.74 -10.22 2.38
CA GLU A 139 -5.53 -10.10 1.58
C GLU A 139 -4.93 -11.46 1.25
N LEU A 140 -4.70 -12.29 2.27
CA LEU A 140 -4.17 -13.64 2.08
C LEU A 140 -5.08 -14.50 1.20
N ARG A 141 -6.40 -14.39 1.36
CA ARG A 141 -7.37 -15.11 0.55
C ARG A 141 -7.26 -14.71 -0.93
N GLN A 142 -7.21 -13.41 -1.23
CA GLN A 142 -7.09 -12.93 -2.61
C GLN A 142 -5.77 -13.35 -3.25
N ILE A 143 -4.66 -13.27 -2.51
CA ILE A 143 -3.37 -13.77 -2.98
C ILE A 143 -3.45 -15.27 -3.32
N LYS A 144 -4.02 -16.10 -2.43
CA LYS A 144 -4.21 -17.53 -2.68
C LYS A 144 -5.07 -17.82 -3.90
N ASP A 145 -6.13 -17.03 -4.10
CA ASP A 145 -7.00 -17.16 -5.27
C ASP A 145 -6.26 -16.82 -6.57
N GLU A 146 -5.43 -15.76 -6.60
CA GLU A 146 -4.60 -15.42 -7.76
C GLU A 146 -3.59 -16.50 -8.10
N VAL A 147 -2.89 -17.03 -7.09
CA VAL A 147 -1.96 -18.16 -7.28
C VAL A 147 -2.71 -19.37 -7.85
N ARG A 148 -3.86 -19.74 -7.28
CA ARG A 148 -4.69 -20.89 -7.70
C ARG A 148 -5.20 -20.75 -9.15
N LEU A 149 -5.59 -19.53 -9.57
CA LEU A 149 -6.10 -19.24 -10.90
C LEU A 149 -4.99 -19.14 -11.96
N SER A 150 -3.75 -18.97 -11.53
CA SER A 150 -2.61 -18.87 -12.45
C SER A 150 -2.38 -20.17 -13.23
N ARG A 151 -1.92 -20.02 -14.49
CA ARG A 151 -1.45 -21.15 -15.30
C ARG A 151 -0.18 -21.80 -14.75
N ASN A 152 0.60 -21.04 -13.98
CA ASN A 152 1.86 -21.49 -13.38
C ASN A 152 1.73 -21.73 -11.87
N ARG A 153 0.52 -22.04 -11.36
CA ARG A 153 0.28 -22.28 -9.94
C ARG A 153 1.21 -23.32 -9.31
N ASP A 154 1.64 -24.32 -10.10
CA ASP A 154 2.55 -25.38 -9.65
C ASP A 154 3.99 -24.86 -9.44
N LEU A 155 4.30 -23.61 -9.87
CA LEU A 155 5.56 -22.91 -9.64
C LEU A 155 5.52 -21.96 -8.45
N VAL A 156 4.46 -21.98 -7.65
CA VAL A 156 4.31 -21.10 -6.48
C VAL A 156 3.82 -21.91 -5.29
N GLN A 157 4.63 -21.94 -4.26
CA GLN A 157 4.25 -22.49 -2.95
C GLN A 157 4.07 -21.34 -1.98
N LEU A 158 2.90 -21.22 -1.38
CA LEU A 158 2.52 -20.14 -0.47
C LEU A 158 2.20 -20.68 0.92
N ASP A 159 3.10 -20.45 1.85
CA ASP A 159 2.92 -20.69 3.27
C ASP A 159 2.49 -19.42 4.00
N SER A 160 1.76 -19.56 5.10
CA SER A 160 1.30 -18.41 5.90
C SER A 160 1.42 -18.67 7.39
N GLU A 161 1.94 -17.65 8.11
CA GLU A 161 2.05 -17.62 9.56
C GLU A 161 1.22 -16.44 10.08
N PRO A 162 0.06 -16.68 10.68
CA PRO A 162 -0.76 -15.62 11.27
C PRO A 162 -0.23 -15.22 12.65
N ALA A 163 -0.61 -14.02 13.08
CA ALA A 163 -0.36 -13.54 14.44
C ALA A 163 1.14 -13.62 14.85
N VAL A 164 2.02 -13.16 13.93
CA VAL A 164 3.47 -13.38 14.08
C VAL A 164 4.09 -12.66 15.26
N ARG A 165 4.95 -13.39 15.97
CA ARG A 165 5.89 -12.90 16.96
C ARG A 165 7.30 -12.96 16.40
N LEU A 166 8.27 -12.25 16.99
CA LEU A 166 9.66 -12.31 16.55
C LEU A 166 10.19 -13.75 16.49
N ALA A 167 9.89 -14.56 17.50
CA ALA A 167 10.30 -15.98 17.54
C ALA A 167 9.66 -16.81 16.41
N THR A 168 8.40 -16.51 16.03
CA THR A 168 7.72 -17.15 14.91
C THR A 168 8.38 -16.76 13.58
N ILE A 169 8.65 -15.47 13.39
CA ILE A 169 9.30 -14.97 12.16
C ILE A 169 10.67 -15.63 11.97
N THR A 170 11.53 -15.62 13.00
CA THR A 170 12.87 -16.20 12.91
C THR A 170 12.83 -17.70 12.59
N ARG A 171 11.95 -18.44 13.24
CA ARG A 171 11.79 -19.88 12.98
C ARG A 171 11.26 -20.14 11.57
N ALA A 172 10.23 -19.42 11.14
CA ALA A 172 9.65 -19.61 9.82
C ALA A 172 10.63 -19.31 8.69
N LEU A 173 11.48 -18.29 8.84
CA LEU A 173 12.55 -17.99 7.87
C LEU A 173 13.60 -19.10 7.78
N GLU A 174 14.00 -19.69 8.92
CA GLU A 174 14.98 -20.81 8.93
C GLU A 174 14.36 -22.10 8.38
N ASP A 175 13.13 -22.45 8.77
CA ASP A 175 12.50 -23.71 8.43
C ASP A 175 12.00 -23.74 6.98
N LYS A 176 11.44 -22.65 6.48
CA LYS A 176 10.79 -22.59 5.16
C LYS A 176 11.67 -22.05 4.05
N GLN A 177 12.73 -21.37 4.41
CA GLN A 177 13.72 -20.82 3.46
C GLN A 177 13.05 -20.12 2.25
N PRO A 178 12.20 -19.09 2.46
CA PRO A 178 11.42 -18.50 1.38
C PRO A 178 12.26 -17.63 0.43
N ASP A 179 11.88 -17.63 -0.86
CA ASP A 179 12.38 -16.65 -1.84
C ASP A 179 11.73 -15.28 -1.66
N VAL A 180 10.44 -15.29 -1.30
CA VAL A 180 9.64 -14.08 -1.10
C VAL A 180 9.05 -14.09 0.30
N VAL A 181 9.29 -13.03 1.05
CA VAL A 181 8.64 -12.79 2.34
C VAL A 181 7.65 -11.65 2.16
N HIS A 182 6.41 -11.87 2.56
CA HIS A 182 5.39 -10.83 2.61
C HIS A 182 4.98 -10.59 4.06
N PHE A 183 5.26 -9.41 4.56
CA PHE A 183 4.75 -8.97 5.86
C PHE A 183 3.57 -8.03 5.66
N SER A 184 2.41 -8.39 6.20
CA SER A 184 1.23 -7.55 6.23
C SER A 184 0.85 -7.23 7.67
N GLY A 185 0.73 -5.93 7.97
CA GLY A 185 0.50 -5.48 9.34
C GLY A 185 0.64 -3.97 9.52
N TYR A 186 1.03 -3.59 10.73
CA TYR A 186 1.19 -2.19 11.09
C TYR A 186 2.63 -1.72 10.98
N GLY A 187 2.83 -0.56 10.36
CA GLY A 187 4.08 0.20 10.38
C GLY A 187 3.95 1.47 11.22
N ARG A 188 5.08 2.03 11.59
CA ARG A 188 5.20 3.18 12.49
C ARG A 188 5.78 4.40 11.78
N ASN A 189 5.15 5.56 11.96
CA ASN A 189 5.64 6.84 11.42
C ASN A 189 6.35 7.69 12.48
N ASP A 190 7.29 7.10 13.19
CA ASP A 190 8.16 7.84 14.13
C ASP A 190 9.64 7.75 13.71
N GLU A 191 10.53 8.28 14.53
CA GLU A 191 11.98 8.29 14.25
C GLU A 191 12.56 6.88 14.13
N GLU A 192 12.00 5.89 14.82
CA GLU A 192 12.49 4.51 14.82
C GLU A 192 12.15 3.72 13.57
N LYS A 193 11.13 4.17 12.78
CA LYS A 193 10.70 3.51 11.52
C LYS A 193 10.68 1.99 11.65
N SER A 194 9.64 1.44 12.24
CA SER A 194 9.56 0.06 12.68
C SER A 194 8.22 -0.58 12.28
N ILE A 195 8.13 -1.90 12.42
CA ILE A 195 6.88 -2.64 12.29
C ILE A 195 6.43 -3.18 13.65
N PHE A 196 5.13 -3.43 13.78
CA PHE A 196 4.56 -4.05 14.97
C PHE A 196 4.38 -5.55 14.75
N VAL A 197 4.78 -6.33 15.75
CA VAL A 197 4.53 -7.77 15.84
C VAL A 197 3.86 -8.09 17.17
N LEU A 198 3.23 -9.24 17.30
CA LEU A 198 2.64 -9.63 18.57
C LEU A 198 3.72 -9.91 19.62
N ASN A 199 3.39 -9.63 20.89
CA ASN A 199 4.15 -10.12 22.03
C ASN A 199 3.45 -11.32 22.71
N ASP A 200 4.11 -11.92 23.70
CA ASP A 200 3.56 -13.10 24.39
C ASP A 200 2.33 -12.81 25.26
N ALA A 201 2.12 -11.56 25.64
CA ALA A 201 0.95 -11.12 26.42
C ALA A 201 -0.26 -10.76 25.54
N GLY A 202 -0.18 -10.95 24.19
CA GLY A 202 -1.25 -10.62 23.25
C GLY A 202 -1.28 -9.16 22.81
N GLY A 203 -0.42 -8.30 23.37
CA GLY A 203 -0.18 -6.94 22.91
C GLY A 203 0.79 -6.91 21.71
N TYR A 204 1.57 -5.85 21.60
CA TYR A 204 2.55 -5.71 20.53
C TYR A 204 3.98 -5.52 21.07
N SER A 205 4.95 -5.91 20.26
CA SER A 205 6.35 -5.54 20.33
C SER A 205 6.72 -4.76 19.08
N VAL A 206 7.71 -3.90 19.20
CA VAL A 206 8.24 -3.10 18.09
C VAL A 206 9.49 -3.78 17.55
N LEU A 207 9.48 -4.11 16.28
CA LEU A 207 10.67 -4.59 15.57
C LEU A 207 11.27 -3.42 14.79
N SER A 208 12.39 -2.90 15.32
CA SER A 208 13.05 -1.71 14.78
C SER A 208 13.65 -1.96 13.39
N LYS A 209 13.89 -0.89 12.65
CA LYS A 209 14.60 -0.93 11.37
C LYS A 209 15.92 -1.71 11.46
N ASP A 210 16.74 -1.43 12.47
CA ASP A 210 18.03 -2.12 12.64
C ASP A 210 17.86 -3.61 12.98
N GLY A 211 16.82 -3.95 13.75
CA GLY A 211 16.45 -5.34 14.03
C GLY A 211 16.07 -6.08 12.76
N LEU A 212 15.26 -5.45 11.90
CA LEU A 212 14.87 -6.00 10.60
C LEU A 212 16.07 -6.15 9.65
N VAL A 213 16.95 -5.15 9.56
CA VAL A 213 18.17 -5.25 8.75
C VAL A 213 19.06 -6.40 9.23
N ARG A 214 19.21 -6.59 10.56
CA ARG A 214 19.98 -7.71 11.12
C ARG A 214 19.33 -9.06 10.80
N LEU A 215 18.01 -9.14 10.88
CA LEU A 215 17.25 -10.35 10.56
C LEU A 215 17.49 -10.75 9.10
N PHE A 216 17.20 -9.85 8.15
CA PHE A 216 17.30 -10.15 6.72
C PHE A 216 18.74 -10.30 6.23
N ARG A 217 19.74 -9.73 6.91
CA ARG A 217 21.16 -10.00 6.62
C ARG A 217 21.53 -11.47 6.77
N ARG A 218 20.88 -12.20 7.67
CA ARG A 218 21.11 -13.65 7.83
C ARG A 218 20.54 -14.47 6.68
N HIS A 219 19.53 -13.92 5.98
CA HIS A 219 18.77 -14.60 4.94
C HIS A 219 18.95 -13.97 3.55
N LYS A 220 19.93 -13.05 3.40
CA LYS A 220 20.13 -12.25 2.16
C LYS A 220 20.47 -13.09 0.93
N ASP A 221 21.09 -14.25 1.12
CA ASP A 221 21.50 -15.12 0.02
C ASP A 221 20.34 -16.00 -0.46
N GLN A 222 19.23 -15.99 0.25
CA GLN A 222 18.04 -16.76 -0.03
C GLN A 222 16.84 -15.89 -0.38
N VAL A 223 16.47 -14.95 0.51
CA VAL A 223 15.34 -14.05 0.28
C VAL A 223 15.65 -13.09 -0.86
N GLN A 224 14.91 -13.23 -1.94
CA GLN A 224 15.07 -12.39 -3.13
C GLN A 224 14.17 -11.16 -3.09
N CYS A 225 13.00 -11.29 -2.44
CA CYS A 225 12.06 -10.19 -2.31
C CYS A 225 11.43 -10.14 -0.91
N LEU A 226 11.32 -8.92 -0.38
CA LEU A 226 10.55 -8.63 0.82
C LEU A 226 9.46 -7.62 0.47
N VAL A 227 8.20 -7.95 0.72
CA VAL A 227 7.06 -7.04 0.63
C VAL A 227 6.70 -6.60 2.04
N LEU A 228 6.87 -5.32 2.35
CA LEU A 228 6.47 -4.71 3.61
C LEU A 228 5.14 -3.97 3.41
N ASN A 229 4.05 -4.72 3.40
CA ASN A 229 2.70 -4.16 3.30
C ASN A 229 2.23 -3.61 4.65
N ALA A 230 2.88 -2.55 5.07
CA ALA A 230 2.65 -1.82 6.31
C ALA A 230 3.01 -0.35 6.09
N CYS A 231 2.22 0.57 6.65
CA CYS A 231 2.39 2.00 6.45
C CYS A 231 3.80 2.49 6.82
N TYR A 232 4.33 3.47 6.09
CA TYR A 232 5.58 4.18 6.39
C TYR A 232 6.84 3.30 6.41
N THR A 233 6.84 2.17 5.72
CA THR A 233 7.97 1.23 5.70
C THR A 233 9.07 1.55 4.68
N LYS A 234 8.94 2.61 3.88
CA LYS A 234 9.98 3.07 2.92
C LYS A 234 11.39 3.14 3.51
N PRO A 235 11.65 3.74 4.71
CA PRO A 235 13.01 3.80 5.26
C PRO A 235 13.57 2.42 5.64
N VAL A 236 12.71 1.49 6.03
CA VAL A 236 13.07 0.09 6.30
C VAL A 236 13.39 -0.62 5.00
N ALA A 237 12.53 -0.44 3.98
CA ALA A 237 12.71 -1.02 2.65
C ALA A 237 14.04 -0.59 2.03
N LYS A 238 14.35 0.72 2.05
CA LYS A 238 15.64 1.22 1.58
C LYS A 238 16.82 0.56 2.29
N ALA A 239 16.80 0.49 3.62
CA ALA A 239 17.91 -0.05 4.41
C ALA A 239 18.12 -1.57 4.18
N ILE A 240 17.04 -2.35 4.04
CA ILE A 240 17.15 -3.79 3.76
C ILE A 240 17.58 -4.02 2.32
N SER A 241 17.16 -3.19 1.37
CA SER A 241 17.54 -3.35 -0.04
C SER A 241 19.04 -3.19 -0.29
N GLU A 242 19.79 -2.51 0.60
CA GLU A 242 21.27 -2.43 0.55
C GLU A 242 21.94 -3.81 0.70
N LEU A 243 21.20 -4.83 1.16
CA LEU A 243 21.65 -6.21 1.25
C LEU A 243 21.57 -6.99 -0.09
N GLY A 244 21.09 -6.35 -1.17
CA GLY A 244 20.86 -6.99 -2.47
C GLY A 244 19.48 -7.64 -2.61
N ILE A 245 18.58 -7.44 -1.64
CA ILE A 245 17.20 -7.92 -1.65
C ILE A 245 16.32 -6.87 -2.33
N TYR A 246 15.38 -7.28 -3.19
CA TYR A 246 14.30 -6.40 -3.63
C TYR A 246 13.33 -6.16 -2.49
N VAL A 247 13.01 -4.91 -2.20
CA VAL A 247 12.10 -4.59 -1.10
C VAL A 247 11.02 -3.64 -1.56
N VAL A 248 9.77 -4.07 -1.43
CA VAL A 248 8.61 -3.19 -1.54
C VAL A 248 8.35 -2.57 -0.18
N GLY A 249 8.26 -1.25 -0.12
CA GLY A 249 7.90 -0.51 1.09
C GLY A 249 6.90 0.58 0.78
N MET A 250 6.13 0.97 1.78
CA MET A 250 5.12 2.01 1.66
C MET A 250 5.71 3.36 2.06
N GLN A 251 5.63 4.33 1.13
CA GLN A 251 6.07 5.70 1.39
C GLN A 251 5.21 6.36 2.47
N ASP A 252 3.91 6.07 2.45
CA ASP A 252 2.89 6.69 3.30
C ASP A 252 1.93 5.64 3.86
N ALA A 253 0.84 6.09 4.50
CA ALA A 253 -0.26 5.21 4.86
C ALA A 253 -0.97 4.72 3.59
N ILE A 254 -1.28 3.44 3.56
CA ILE A 254 -2.06 2.81 2.48
C ILE A 254 -3.35 2.23 3.07
N GLY A 255 -4.46 2.38 2.37
CA GLY A 255 -5.74 1.79 2.79
C GLY A 255 -5.78 0.27 2.52
N ASP A 256 -6.53 -0.49 3.34
CA ASP A 256 -6.61 -1.96 3.22
C ASP A 256 -6.97 -2.42 1.81
N LYS A 257 -8.00 -1.82 1.20
CA LYS A 257 -8.42 -2.19 -0.17
C LYS A 257 -7.34 -1.91 -1.22
N ALA A 258 -6.61 -0.79 -1.08
CA ALA A 258 -5.53 -0.44 -1.98
C ALA A 258 -4.34 -1.39 -1.81
N SER A 259 -3.99 -1.73 -0.57
CA SER A 259 -2.93 -2.69 -0.27
C SER A 259 -3.25 -4.08 -0.80
N ILE A 260 -4.50 -4.53 -0.68
CA ILE A 260 -4.99 -5.80 -1.23
C ILE A 260 -4.94 -5.79 -2.77
N ALA A 261 -5.37 -4.68 -3.41
CA ALA A 261 -5.31 -4.57 -4.87
C ALA A 261 -3.86 -4.63 -5.38
N PHE A 262 -2.93 -3.92 -4.73
CA PHE A 262 -1.50 -4.01 -5.05
C PHE A 262 -0.98 -5.44 -4.88
N SER A 263 -1.23 -6.07 -3.75
CA SER A 263 -0.77 -7.43 -3.45
C SER A 263 -1.32 -8.44 -4.46
N THR A 264 -2.60 -8.36 -4.80
CA THR A 264 -3.24 -9.21 -5.81
C THR A 264 -2.52 -9.10 -7.14
N GLY A 265 -2.28 -7.87 -7.64
CA GLY A 265 -1.55 -7.64 -8.90
C GLY A 265 -0.10 -8.09 -8.83
N PHE A 266 0.60 -7.85 -7.72
CA PHE A 266 1.97 -8.30 -7.51
C PHE A 266 2.10 -9.83 -7.62
N TYR A 267 1.23 -10.58 -6.94
CA TYR A 267 1.27 -12.05 -7.00
C TYR A 267 0.78 -12.59 -8.34
N GLN A 268 -0.16 -11.94 -9.00
CA GLN A 268 -0.50 -12.27 -10.39
C GLN A 268 0.72 -12.12 -11.30
N GLY A 269 1.50 -11.04 -11.16
CA GLY A 269 2.74 -10.84 -11.91
C GLY A 269 3.82 -11.86 -11.57
N LEU A 270 4.01 -12.18 -10.30
CA LEU A 270 5.00 -13.16 -9.84
C LEU A 270 4.73 -14.55 -10.44
N THR A 271 3.47 -14.97 -10.51
CA THR A 271 3.06 -16.24 -11.12
C THR A 271 3.31 -16.29 -12.63
N GLN A 272 3.50 -15.16 -13.31
CA GLN A 272 3.87 -15.11 -14.72
C GLN A 272 5.35 -15.47 -14.96
N ASN A 273 6.14 -15.61 -13.89
CA ASN A 273 7.57 -15.93 -13.91
C ASN A 273 8.42 -14.92 -14.70
N LYS A 274 8.04 -13.64 -14.68
CA LYS A 274 8.75 -12.53 -15.34
C LYS A 274 9.65 -11.74 -14.38
N GLY A 275 9.79 -12.21 -13.14
CA GLY A 275 10.63 -11.60 -12.11
C GLY A 275 9.91 -10.53 -11.29
N ILE A 276 10.61 -10.08 -10.24
CA ILE A 276 10.07 -9.20 -9.18
C ILE A 276 9.68 -7.82 -9.72
N VAL A 277 10.49 -7.25 -10.61
CA VAL A 277 10.24 -5.91 -11.19
C VAL A 277 8.92 -5.89 -11.98
N SER A 278 8.69 -6.92 -12.80
CA SER A 278 7.44 -7.07 -13.56
C SER A 278 6.24 -7.37 -12.66
N ALA A 279 6.46 -8.10 -11.56
CA ALA A 279 5.42 -8.35 -10.56
C ALA A 279 5.01 -7.05 -9.85
N PHE A 280 5.97 -6.21 -9.48
CA PHE A 280 5.71 -4.89 -8.90
C PHE A 280 4.92 -3.99 -9.86
N ASP A 281 5.34 -3.92 -11.13
CA ASP A 281 4.64 -3.12 -12.16
C ASP A 281 3.16 -3.54 -12.29
N LEU A 282 2.87 -4.85 -12.32
CA LEU A 282 1.49 -5.34 -12.35
C LEU A 282 0.73 -5.02 -11.06
N GLY A 283 1.41 -5.03 -9.90
CA GLY A 283 0.84 -4.54 -8.65
C GLY A 283 0.41 -3.07 -8.73
N MET A 284 1.26 -2.22 -9.32
CA MET A 284 0.95 -0.80 -9.55
C MET A 284 -0.19 -0.61 -10.56
N ILE A 285 -0.28 -1.45 -11.59
CA ILE A 285 -1.40 -1.44 -12.54
C ILE A 285 -2.73 -1.74 -11.82
N HIS A 286 -2.77 -2.78 -10.97
CA HIS A 286 -3.96 -3.10 -10.18
C HIS A 286 -4.34 -1.97 -9.22
N LEU A 287 -3.33 -1.39 -8.57
CA LEU A 287 -3.52 -0.25 -7.68
C LEU A 287 -4.07 0.98 -8.41
N SER A 288 -3.64 1.23 -9.66
CA SER A 288 -4.12 2.36 -10.47
C SER A 288 -5.60 2.28 -10.84
N GLY A 289 -6.16 1.07 -10.84
CA GLY A 289 -7.60 0.83 -11.01
C GLY A 289 -8.42 1.01 -9.73
N HIS A 290 -7.76 1.34 -8.60
CA HIS A 290 -8.43 1.54 -7.34
C HIS A 290 -8.91 3.00 -7.18
N GLU A 291 -10.08 3.19 -6.56
CA GLU A 291 -10.77 4.49 -6.46
C GLU A 291 -9.99 5.57 -5.69
N THR A 292 -8.99 5.19 -4.88
CA THR A 292 -8.27 6.14 -4.02
C THR A 292 -6.96 6.57 -4.68
N LEU A 293 -6.96 7.71 -5.36
CA LEU A 293 -5.79 8.30 -6.03
C LEU A 293 -4.58 8.53 -5.08
N SER A 294 -4.82 8.82 -3.80
CA SER A 294 -3.75 9.03 -2.81
C SER A 294 -2.88 7.80 -2.58
N ASP A 295 -3.39 6.59 -2.81
CA ASP A 295 -2.69 5.34 -2.57
C ASP A 295 -1.83 4.91 -3.76
N GLN A 296 -2.09 5.46 -4.96
CA GLN A 296 -1.51 5.01 -6.22
C GLN A 296 0.03 5.13 -6.32
N ASN A 297 0.65 5.99 -5.52
CA ASN A 297 2.11 6.17 -5.50
C ASN A 297 2.73 5.76 -4.17
N THR A 298 1.98 5.06 -3.31
CA THR A 298 2.45 4.69 -1.97
C THR A 298 3.45 3.53 -1.97
N PRO A 299 3.26 2.44 -2.74
CA PRO A 299 4.27 1.40 -2.85
C PRO A 299 5.48 1.86 -3.66
N GLU A 300 6.67 1.60 -3.15
CA GLU A 300 7.94 1.83 -3.84
C GLU A 300 8.77 0.55 -3.83
N LEU A 301 9.42 0.24 -4.95
CA LEU A 301 10.35 -0.87 -5.06
C LEU A 301 11.79 -0.36 -4.89
N TRP A 302 12.55 -1.01 -4.01
CA TRP A 302 13.94 -0.69 -3.70
C TRP A 302 14.85 -1.88 -3.98
N HIS A 303 16.05 -1.62 -4.51
CA HIS A 303 17.11 -2.60 -4.71
C HIS A 303 18.47 -1.91 -4.61
N GLU A 304 19.44 -2.54 -3.94
CA GLU A 304 20.80 -1.97 -3.73
C GLU A 304 20.79 -0.53 -3.19
N GLY A 305 19.87 -0.22 -2.27
CA GLY A 305 19.70 1.10 -1.66
C GLY A 305 19.10 2.17 -2.59
N LYS A 306 18.69 1.81 -3.80
CA LYS A 306 18.12 2.71 -4.82
C LYS A 306 16.67 2.34 -5.12
N GLN A 307 15.86 3.36 -5.39
CA GLN A 307 14.50 3.13 -5.88
C GLN A 307 14.57 2.64 -7.33
N VAL A 308 13.85 1.56 -7.62
CA VAL A 308 13.66 1.06 -8.98
C VAL A 308 12.60 1.94 -9.66
N THR A 309 12.95 2.55 -10.77
CA THR A 309 12.05 3.40 -11.57
C THR A 309 11.76 2.72 -12.90
N PHE A 310 10.53 2.91 -13.42
CA PHE A 310 10.00 2.28 -14.64
C PHE A 310 9.92 3.28 -15.78
#